data_cd46137b54b447da9944e2f429effd3b
#
_entry.id   cd46137b54b447da9944e2f429effd3b
#
_cell.length_a   1.000
_cell.length_b   1.000
_cell.length_c   1.000
_cell.angle_alpha   90.00
_cell.angle_beta   90.00
_cell.angle_gamma   90.00
#
_symmetry.space_group_name_H-M   'P 1'
#
loop_
_entity.id
_entity.type
_entity.pdbx_description
1 polymer ?
#
loop_
_entity_poly.entity_id
_entity_poly.type
_entity_poly.pdbx_seq_one_letter_code
_entity_poly.pdbx_strand_id
1 'polypeptide(L)'
;MRNLVRTLFRPSPAFVERAKRGQALVEFSLAIIPFLVLLMGVIDLGRGIYTMNGTSEAAREITRVTIVHLTDGSGNIGFSTETTDTIATQVGLVPGLKINATTDITCVDEYDAVVADKDCRPGSDFIRVHVSAPFAPITPIVSMFGSHTFESTSRMQIP
;
A
#
# COMPACT_ATOMS: atom_id res chain seq x y z
N MET A 1 -61.99 43.01 4.38
CA MET A 1 -60.60 43.36 4.07
C MET A 1 -59.55 42.26 4.27
N ARG A 2 -59.85 41.12 4.94
CA ARG A 2 -58.88 40.05 5.19
C ARG A 2 -58.61 39.09 4.01
N ASN A 3 -59.44 39.06 2.98
CA ASN A 3 -59.32 38.15 1.85
C ASN A 3 -58.56 38.69 0.63
N LEU A 4 -58.34 40.01 0.55
CA LEU A 4 -57.65 40.62 -0.57
C LEU A 4 -56.10 40.45 -0.50
N VAL A 5 -55.51 40.32 0.69
CA VAL A 5 -54.07 40.21 0.87
C VAL A 5 -53.55 38.77 0.53
N ARG A 6 -54.40 37.77 0.58
CA ARG A 6 -54.03 36.38 0.29
C ARG A 6 -53.86 36.07 -1.18
N THR A 7 -54.42 36.87 -2.09
CA THR A 7 -54.35 36.67 -3.54
C THR A 7 -53.13 37.33 -4.18
N LEU A 8 -52.53 38.32 -3.50
CA LEU A 8 -51.36 39.06 -4.04
C LEU A 8 -50.01 38.34 -3.86
N PHE A 9 -49.93 37.29 -3.07
CA PHE A 9 -48.69 36.56 -2.77
C PHE A 9 -48.73 35.07 -3.17
N ARG A 10 -49.51 34.70 -4.22
CA ARG A 10 -49.37 33.36 -4.81
C ARG A 10 -48.21 33.38 -5.76
N PRO A 11 -47.07 32.65 -5.44
CA PRO A 11 -45.96 32.50 -6.40
C PRO A 11 -46.49 31.81 -7.66
N SER A 12 -46.06 32.27 -8.82
CA SER A 12 -46.46 31.67 -10.08
C SER A 12 -46.02 30.20 -10.15
N PRO A 13 -46.76 29.32 -10.81
CA PRO A 13 -46.42 27.89 -10.89
C PRO A 13 -45.02 27.70 -11.51
N ALA A 14 -44.58 28.53 -12.44
CA ALA A 14 -43.25 28.51 -13.02
C ALA A 14 -42.13 28.83 -11.99
N PHE A 15 -42.42 29.70 -10.99
CA PHE A 15 -41.47 30.03 -9.95
C PHE A 15 -41.28 28.84 -8.96
N VAL A 16 -42.38 28.19 -8.60
CA VAL A 16 -42.38 27.01 -7.73
C VAL A 16 -41.65 25.84 -8.42
N GLU A 17 -41.81 25.64 -9.69
CA GLU A 17 -41.17 24.57 -10.45
C GLU A 17 -39.63 24.83 -10.61
N ARG A 18 -39.21 26.07 -10.83
CA ARG A 18 -37.79 26.46 -10.81
C ARG A 18 -37.16 26.27 -9.42
N ALA A 19 -37.87 26.61 -8.35
CA ALA A 19 -37.39 26.42 -6.99
C ALA A 19 -37.21 24.92 -6.65
N LYS A 20 -38.11 24.06 -7.09
CA LYS A 20 -37.98 22.59 -6.92
C LYS A 20 -36.77 22.00 -7.65
N ARG A 21 -36.48 22.48 -8.87
CA ARG A 21 -35.29 22.05 -9.62
C ARG A 21 -33.99 22.51 -8.95
N GLY A 22 -33.96 23.71 -8.41
CA GLY A 22 -32.84 24.23 -7.64
C GLY A 22 -32.59 23.43 -6.36
N GLN A 23 -33.66 23.07 -5.64
CA GLN A 23 -33.58 22.25 -4.43
C GLN A 23 -33.00 20.86 -4.71
N ALA A 24 -33.43 20.18 -5.77
CA ALA A 24 -32.92 18.87 -6.18
C ALA A 24 -31.41 18.91 -6.50
N LEU A 25 -30.93 20.00 -7.11
CA LEU A 25 -29.49 20.18 -7.39
C LEU A 25 -28.68 20.34 -6.10
N VAL A 26 -29.23 21.08 -5.10
CA VAL A 26 -28.57 21.23 -3.80
C VAL A 26 -28.51 19.90 -3.05
N GLU A 27 -29.61 19.14 -3.02
CA GLU A 27 -29.66 17.82 -2.41
C GLU A 27 -28.68 16.85 -3.08
N PHE A 28 -28.63 16.84 -4.41
CA PHE A 28 -27.67 16.02 -5.15
C PHE A 28 -26.22 16.44 -4.84
N SER A 29 -25.93 17.74 -4.81
CA SER A 29 -24.59 18.24 -4.50
C SER A 29 -24.15 17.86 -3.08
N LEU A 30 -25.08 17.87 -2.14
CA LEU A 30 -24.81 17.47 -0.76
C LEU A 30 -24.59 15.97 -0.62
N ALA A 31 -25.26 15.16 -1.43
CA ALA A 31 -25.11 13.70 -1.43
C ALA A 31 -23.86 13.22 -2.19
N ILE A 32 -23.47 13.90 -3.28
CA ILE A 32 -22.34 13.48 -4.10
C ILE A 32 -21.00 13.64 -3.38
N ILE A 33 -20.84 14.64 -2.51
CA ILE A 33 -19.59 14.87 -1.78
C ILE A 33 -19.22 13.67 -0.88
N PRO A 34 -20.10 13.24 0.07
CA PRO A 34 -19.78 12.08 0.90
C PRO A 34 -19.65 10.80 0.08
N PHE A 35 -20.40 10.66 -1.01
CA PHE A 35 -20.24 9.52 -1.92
C PHE A 35 -18.85 9.47 -2.56
N LEU A 36 -18.34 10.58 -3.06
CA LEU A 36 -17.00 10.65 -3.65
C LEU A 36 -15.91 10.38 -2.61
N VAL A 37 -16.06 10.91 -1.39
CA VAL A 37 -15.11 10.63 -0.29
C VAL A 37 -15.08 9.14 0.03
N LEU A 38 -16.24 8.49 0.10
CA LEU A 38 -16.34 7.05 0.33
C LEU A 38 -15.69 6.26 -0.81
N LEU A 39 -15.95 6.64 -2.06
CA LEU A 39 -15.36 5.99 -3.23
C LEU A 39 -13.82 6.09 -3.21
N MET A 40 -13.27 7.28 -2.91
CA MET A 40 -11.83 7.47 -2.75
C MET A 40 -11.27 6.60 -1.62
N GLY A 41 -11.97 6.50 -0.50
CA GLY A 41 -11.56 5.64 0.62
C GLY A 41 -11.47 4.16 0.24
N VAL A 42 -12.42 3.67 -0.57
CA VAL A 42 -12.37 2.28 -1.09
C VAL A 42 -11.18 2.07 -2.01
N ILE A 43 -10.86 3.05 -2.87
CA ILE A 43 -9.69 2.99 -3.74
C ILE A 43 -8.40 2.96 -2.92
N ASP A 44 -8.27 3.81 -1.90
CA ASP A 44 -7.10 3.82 -1.03
C ASP A 44 -6.94 2.51 -0.26
N LEU A 45 -8.05 1.93 0.23
CA LEU A 45 -8.03 0.61 0.88
C LEU A 45 -7.52 -0.47 -0.09
N GLY A 46 -8.02 -0.50 -1.32
CA GLY A 46 -7.55 -1.45 -2.35
C GLY A 46 -6.06 -1.31 -2.64
N ARG A 47 -5.56 -0.07 -2.78
CA ARG A 47 -4.13 0.19 -2.95
C ARG A 47 -3.31 -0.24 -1.74
N GLY A 48 -3.81 0.02 -0.51
CA GLY A 48 -3.15 -0.40 0.72
C GLY A 48 -3.01 -1.92 0.81
N ILE A 49 -4.08 -2.66 0.54
CA ILE A 49 -4.08 -4.13 0.52
C ILE A 49 -3.11 -4.65 -0.55
N TYR A 50 -3.13 -4.06 -1.75
CA TYR A 50 -2.20 -4.42 -2.82
C TYR A 50 -0.74 -4.24 -2.40
N THR A 51 -0.39 -3.08 -1.82
CA THR A 51 0.97 -2.81 -1.36
C THR A 51 1.38 -3.77 -0.25
N MET A 52 0.52 -4.03 0.74
CA MET A 52 0.78 -4.96 1.84
C MET A 52 1.04 -6.38 1.34
N ASN A 53 0.19 -6.90 0.46
CA ASN A 53 0.34 -8.24 -0.10
C ASN A 53 1.58 -8.33 -0.99
N GLY A 54 1.82 -7.33 -1.83
CA GLY A 54 3.00 -7.26 -2.68
C GLY A 54 4.31 -7.21 -1.89
N THR A 55 4.35 -6.46 -0.78
CA THR A 55 5.51 -6.42 0.12
C THR A 55 5.79 -7.80 0.73
N SER A 56 4.75 -8.52 1.15
CA SER A 56 4.89 -9.87 1.72
C SER A 56 5.35 -10.89 0.68
N GLU A 57 4.83 -10.82 -0.53
CA GLU A 57 5.23 -11.70 -1.62
C GLU A 57 6.67 -11.43 -2.07
N ALA A 58 7.05 -10.14 -2.19
CA ALA A 58 8.41 -9.74 -2.51
C ALA A 58 9.43 -10.29 -1.51
N ALA A 59 9.15 -10.20 -0.20
CA ALA A 59 10.00 -10.76 0.83
C ALA A 59 10.23 -12.26 0.64
N ARG A 60 9.17 -13.01 0.37
CA ARG A 60 9.23 -14.48 0.18
C ARG A 60 9.99 -14.86 -1.08
N GLU A 61 9.71 -14.19 -2.20
CA GLU A 61 10.35 -14.52 -3.47
C GLU A 61 11.84 -14.19 -3.47
N ILE A 62 12.22 -13.04 -2.91
CA ILE A 62 13.64 -12.68 -2.75
C ILE A 62 14.33 -13.69 -1.84
N THR A 63 13.72 -14.08 -0.71
CA THR A 63 14.29 -15.09 0.19
C THR A 63 14.48 -16.43 -0.53
N ARG A 64 13.47 -16.87 -1.30
CA ARG A 64 13.50 -18.12 -2.04
C ARG A 64 14.62 -18.16 -3.05
N VAL A 65 14.83 -17.10 -3.81
CA VAL A 65 15.91 -17.02 -4.81
C VAL A 65 17.27 -16.94 -4.12
N THR A 66 17.37 -16.15 -3.03
CA THR A 66 18.62 -15.98 -2.29
C THR A 66 19.11 -17.30 -1.66
N ILE A 67 18.24 -18.17 -1.12
CA ILE A 67 18.68 -19.44 -0.55
C ILE A 67 19.20 -20.43 -1.60
N VAL A 68 18.76 -20.33 -2.85
CA VAL A 68 19.22 -21.18 -3.96
C VAL A 68 20.52 -20.62 -4.57
N HIS A 69 20.64 -19.31 -4.64
CA HIS A 69 21.80 -18.58 -5.18
C HIS A 69 22.43 -17.75 -4.07
N LEU A 70 22.97 -18.42 -3.06
CA LEU A 70 23.30 -17.84 -1.76
C LEU A 70 24.31 -16.69 -1.87
N THR A 71 25.37 -16.88 -2.65
CA THR A 71 26.47 -15.92 -2.73
C THR A 71 26.77 -15.51 -4.16
N ASP A 72 27.37 -14.34 -4.32
CA ASP A 72 28.13 -13.99 -5.52
C ASP A 72 29.45 -14.79 -5.59
N GLY A 73 30.20 -14.64 -6.66
CA GLY A 73 31.51 -15.29 -6.80
C GLY A 73 32.55 -14.88 -5.74
N SER A 74 32.26 -13.87 -4.91
CA SER A 74 33.11 -13.33 -3.85
C SER A 74 32.66 -13.77 -2.44
N GLY A 75 31.57 -14.52 -2.31
CA GLY A 75 31.05 -15.05 -1.06
C GLY A 75 30.11 -14.11 -0.29
N ASN A 76 29.61 -13.03 -0.93
CA ASN A 76 28.64 -12.14 -0.28
C ASN A 76 27.21 -12.65 -0.50
N ILE A 77 26.43 -12.75 0.57
CA ILE A 77 25.03 -13.17 0.52
C ILE A 77 24.14 -12.06 -0.05
N GLY A 78 23.19 -12.45 -0.90
CA GLY A 78 22.22 -11.53 -1.48
C GLY A 78 22.71 -10.74 -2.69
N PHE A 79 23.94 -10.97 -3.16
CA PHE A 79 24.54 -10.30 -4.32
C PHE A 79 24.66 -11.16 -5.56
N SER A 80 24.10 -12.35 -5.58
CA SER A 80 24.03 -13.15 -6.81
C SER A 80 23.24 -12.40 -7.90
N THR A 81 23.55 -12.65 -9.17
CA THR A 81 22.84 -12.02 -10.29
C THR A 81 21.34 -12.30 -10.22
N GLU A 82 20.99 -13.53 -9.92
CA GLU A 82 19.60 -13.98 -9.80
C GLU A 82 18.84 -13.26 -8.67
N THR A 83 19.49 -13.05 -7.53
CA THR A 83 18.91 -12.31 -6.41
C THR A 83 18.72 -10.82 -6.76
N THR A 84 19.72 -10.19 -7.36
CA THR A 84 19.64 -8.77 -7.76
C THR A 84 18.60 -8.53 -8.85
N ASP A 85 18.47 -9.43 -9.82
CA ASP A 85 17.43 -9.37 -10.87
C ASP A 85 16.03 -9.56 -10.28
N THR A 86 15.89 -10.47 -9.30
CA THR A 86 14.64 -10.66 -8.57
C THR A 86 14.28 -9.42 -7.79
N ILE A 87 15.21 -8.80 -7.07
CA ILE A 87 15.00 -7.53 -6.36
C ILE A 87 14.51 -6.45 -7.34
N ALA A 88 15.20 -6.28 -8.48
CA ALA A 88 14.81 -5.28 -9.48
C ALA A 88 13.39 -5.54 -10.02
N THR A 89 13.03 -6.79 -10.25
CA THR A 89 11.69 -7.19 -10.68
C THR A 89 10.64 -6.84 -9.62
N GLN A 90 10.87 -7.20 -8.36
CA GLN A 90 9.93 -6.94 -7.27
C GLN A 90 9.77 -5.43 -7.00
N VAL A 91 10.85 -4.65 -7.06
CA VAL A 91 10.80 -3.19 -6.97
C VAL A 91 9.97 -2.58 -8.11
N GLY A 92 9.98 -3.19 -9.30
CA GLY A 92 9.14 -2.76 -10.43
C GLY A 92 7.65 -3.11 -10.26
N LEU A 93 7.34 -4.18 -9.53
CA LEU A 93 5.96 -4.65 -9.33
C LEU A 93 5.26 -3.97 -8.15
N VAL A 94 5.98 -3.71 -7.06
CA VAL A 94 5.41 -3.13 -5.83
C VAL A 94 5.78 -1.65 -5.72
N PRO A 95 4.83 -0.72 -5.84
CA PRO A 95 5.11 0.70 -5.81
C PRO A 95 5.82 1.14 -4.52
N GLY A 96 7.01 1.69 -4.66
CA GLY A 96 7.78 2.22 -3.55
C GLY A 96 8.48 1.17 -2.69
N LEU A 97 8.54 -0.09 -3.11
CA LEU A 97 9.28 -1.13 -2.40
C LEU A 97 10.74 -0.71 -2.20
N LYS A 98 11.21 -0.84 -0.98
CA LYS A 98 12.58 -0.54 -0.57
C LYS A 98 13.21 -1.80 0.01
N ILE A 99 14.38 -2.10 -0.47
CA ILE A 99 15.24 -3.16 0.02
C ILE A 99 16.69 -2.76 -0.23
N ASN A 100 17.54 -2.99 0.75
CA ASN A 100 18.99 -2.82 0.64
C ASN A 100 19.63 -4.19 0.84
N ALA A 101 20.20 -4.75 -0.20
CA ALA A 101 20.81 -6.09 -0.15
C ALA A 101 21.87 -6.23 0.97
N THR A 102 22.56 -5.15 1.31
CA THR A 102 23.61 -5.17 2.36
C THR A 102 23.05 -5.26 3.79
N THR A 103 21.88 -4.68 4.04
CA THR A 103 21.33 -4.54 5.41
C THR A 103 20.09 -5.39 5.63
N ASP A 104 19.33 -5.62 4.58
CA ASP A 104 18.00 -6.21 4.65
C ASP A 104 17.99 -7.69 4.26
N ILE A 105 19.08 -8.20 3.69
CA ILE A 105 19.31 -9.62 3.45
C ILE A 105 20.44 -10.07 4.39
N THR A 106 20.10 -10.90 5.35
CA THR A 106 21.05 -11.34 6.40
C THR A 106 20.95 -12.84 6.65
N CYS A 107 22.10 -13.45 6.91
CA CYS A 107 22.14 -14.79 7.49
C CYS A 107 21.84 -14.71 9.00
N VAL A 108 21.00 -15.60 9.49
CA VAL A 108 20.66 -15.68 10.91
C VAL A 108 20.65 -17.13 11.38
N ASP A 109 21.01 -17.35 12.64
CA ASP A 109 20.95 -18.66 13.27
C ASP A 109 19.53 -19.03 13.72
N GLU A 110 19.39 -20.16 14.41
CA GLU A 110 18.11 -20.64 14.95
C GLU A 110 17.45 -19.63 15.90
N TYR A 111 18.25 -18.84 16.62
CA TYR A 111 17.81 -17.84 17.61
C TYR A 111 17.61 -16.44 17.01
N ASP A 112 17.65 -16.31 15.66
CA ASP A 112 17.54 -15.05 14.92
C ASP A 112 18.70 -14.08 15.14
N ALA A 113 19.84 -14.56 15.64
CA ALA A 113 21.06 -13.77 15.74
C ALA A 113 21.76 -13.71 14.37
N VAL A 114 22.25 -12.53 14.01
CA VAL A 114 22.92 -12.30 12.73
C VAL A 114 24.26 -13.03 12.71
N VAL A 115 24.45 -13.83 11.68
CA VAL A 115 25.69 -14.56 11.40
C VAL A 115 26.41 -13.87 10.25
N ALA A 116 27.74 -13.78 10.32
CA ALA A 116 28.51 -13.22 9.21
C ALA A 116 28.39 -14.11 7.96
N ASP A 117 28.34 -13.51 6.76
CA ASP A 117 28.11 -14.22 5.50
C ASP A 117 29.02 -15.42 5.28
N LYS A 118 30.31 -15.26 5.63
CA LYS A 118 31.34 -16.33 5.55
C LYS A 118 31.12 -17.49 6.51
N ASP A 119 30.36 -17.29 7.58
CA ASP A 119 30.10 -18.26 8.64
C ASP A 119 28.71 -18.89 8.50
N CYS A 120 27.94 -18.47 7.52
CA CYS A 120 26.60 -18.94 7.23
C CYS A 120 26.60 -20.38 6.73
N ARG A 121 25.87 -21.28 7.40
CA ARG A 121 25.96 -22.73 7.19
C ARG A 121 24.67 -23.30 6.59
N PRO A 122 24.72 -23.94 5.43
CA PRO A 122 23.61 -24.74 4.91
C PRO A 122 23.16 -25.79 5.93
N GLY A 123 21.86 -26.02 5.99
CA GLY A 123 21.24 -27.00 6.87
C GLY A 123 21.01 -26.55 8.33
N SER A 124 21.72 -25.51 8.82
CA SER A 124 21.55 -25.00 10.19
C SER A 124 21.06 -23.55 10.26
N ASP A 125 21.49 -22.72 9.33
CA ASP A 125 21.19 -21.28 9.33
C ASP A 125 20.08 -20.91 8.35
N PHE A 126 19.60 -19.68 8.47
CA PHE A 126 18.47 -19.18 7.73
C PHE A 126 18.84 -17.88 7.02
N ILE A 127 18.23 -17.64 5.89
CA ILE A 127 18.24 -16.31 5.27
C ILE A 127 17.00 -15.56 5.72
N ARG A 128 17.21 -14.35 6.23
CA ARG A 128 16.19 -13.40 6.60
C ARG A 128 16.25 -12.22 5.62
N VAL A 129 15.12 -11.95 4.98
CA VAL A 129 14.94 -10.81 4.08
C VAL A 129 13.89 -9.89 4.66
N HIS A 130 14.24 -8.62 4.84
CA HIS A 130 13.35 -7.56 5.27
C HIS A 130 13.07 -6.63 4.10
N VAL A 131 11.81 -6.28 3.87
CA VAL A 131 11.41 -5.32 2.84
C VAL A 131 10.40 -4.35 3.41
N SER A 132 10.39 -3.12 2.89
CA SER A 132 9.46 -2.09 3.30
C SER A 132 8.88 -1.36 2.10
N ALA A 133 7.63 -0.90 2.21
CA ALA A 133 6.99 -0.08 1.19
C ALA A 133 6.18 1.05 1.87
N PRO A 134 6.52 2.32 1.61
CA PRO A 134 5.74 3.44 2.11
C PRO A 134 4.40 3.54 1.38
N PHE A 135 3.34 3.76 2.12
CA PHE A 135 2.00 3.98 1.61
C PHE A 135 1.51 5.37 2.03
N ALA A 136 1.12 6.18 1.05
CA ALA A 136 0.49 7.47 1.25
C ALA A 136 -0.94 7.44 0.69
N PRO A 137 -1.98 7.65 1.54
CA PRO A 137 -3.36 7.74 1.07
C PRO A 137 -3.57 8.98 0.20
N ILE A 138 -4.44 8.87 -0.80
CA ILE A 138 -4.84 9.98 -1.68
C ILE A 138 -6.03 10.73 -1.07
N THR A 139 -6.88 10.04 -0.31
CA THR A 139 -8.07 10.61 0.31
C THR A 139 -7.68 11.67 1.34
N PRO A 140 -8.16 12.93 1.23
CA PRO A 140 -7.78 14.03 2.13
C PRO A 140 -8.03 13.73 3.60
N ILE A 141 -9.12 13.03 3.93
CA ILE A 141 -9.47 12.68 5.31
C ILE A 141 -8.50 11.63 5.86
N VAL A 142 -8.14 10.62 5.05
CA VAL A 142 -7.22 9.54 5.46
C VAL A 142 -5.78 10.05 5.51
N SER A 143 -5.39 10.97 4.63
CA SER A 143 -4.06 11.58 4.64
C SER A 143 -3.76 12.38 5.91
N MET A 144 -4.78 12.83 6.66
CA MET A 144 -4.61 13.46 7.98
C MET A 144 -4.01 12.53 9.03
N PHE A 145 -4.14 11.20 8.85
CA PHE A 145 -3.52 10.19 9.73
C PHE A 145 -2.06 9.87 9.35
N GLY A 146 -1.52 10.55 8.34
CA GLY A 146 -0.14 10.42 7.89
C GLY A 146 0.09 9.27 6.90
N SER A 147 1.36 9.11 6.53
CA SER A 147 1.82 7.96 5.73
C SER A 147 2.14 6.78 6.63
N HIS A 148 1.88 5.58 6.15
CA HIS A 148 2.22 4.33 6.82
C HIS A 148 3.27 3.59 6.00
N THR A 149 4.13 2.82 6.66
CA THR A 149 5.07 1.93 5.99
C THR A 149 4.63 0.49 6.27
N PHE A 150 4.42 -0.26 5.20
CA PHE A 150 4.23 -1.71 5.31
C PHE A 150 5.60 -2.37 5.30
N GLU A 151 5.82 -3.24 6.26
CA GLU A 151 7.06 -4.00 6.40
C GLU A 151 6.74 -5.48 6.37
N SER A 152 7.62 -6.25 5.77
CA SER A 152 7.51 -7.70 5.75
C SER A 152 8.89 -8.33 5.88
N THR A 153 8.93 -9.40 6.65
CA THR A 153 10.14 -10.19 6.85
C THR A 153 9.85 -11.64 6.49
N SER A 154 10.68 -12.20 5.65
CA SER A 154 10.66 -13.63 5.31
C SER A 154 11.92 -14.28 5.85
N ARG A 155 11.78 -15.51 6.41
CA ARG A 155 12.88 -16.32 6.91
C ARG A 155 12.75 -17.73 6.37
N MET A 156 13.79 -18.23 5.71
CA MET A 156 13.83 -19.58 5.18
C MET A 156 15.16 -20.23 5.49
N GLN A 157 15.13 -21.53 5.81
CA GLN A 157 16.33 -22.32 6.05
C GLN A 157 17.09 -22.55 4.75
N ILE A 158 18.40 -22.47 4.82
CA ILE A 158 19.29 -22.79 3.71
C ILE A 158 19.31 -24.32 3.58
N PRO A 159 19.05 -24.86 2.38
CA PRO A 159 18.98 -26.29 2.14
C PRO A 159 20.32 -27.02 2.32
#